data_579c22c5170f19838ba972999883b60e
#
_entry.id   579c22c5170f19838ba972999883b60e
#
_cell.length_a   1.000
_cell.length_b   1.000
_cell.length_c   1.000
_cell.angle_alpha   90.00
_cell.angle_beta   90.00
_cell.angle_gamma   90.00
#
_symmetry.space_group_name_H-M   'P 1'
#
loop_
_entity.id
_entity.type
_entity.pdbx_description
1 polymer ?
#
loop_
_entity_poly.entity_id
_entity_poly.type
_entity_poly.pdbx_seq_one_letter_code
_entity_poly.pdbx_strand_id
1 'polypeptide(L)'
;DRNDVNRMIQTATQHFGKIDIVINNALVGFKFDPNQQKSFKDLTWEDYQQQLNGTLKGAFNVTQSVIPQFIEQQSGCIISIGTNLYQNPVVPYHEYTTAKAGLIGFTRNIAAELGQYGITANVVSGGLLKTTDASAVTTPEVFDLIAQTTPLRKVTSPQDVANMVVYLASDEARGVTGQNITVDGGLTMN
;
A
#
# COMPACT_ATOMS: atom_id res chain seq x y z
N ASP A 1 17.37 -3.78 1.44
CA ASP A 1 18.19 -2.93 0.59
C ASP A 1 18.06 -3.32 -0.89
N ARG A 2 18.70 -2.62 -1.81
CA ARG A 2 18.61 -2.87 -3.26
C ARG A 2 19.23 -4.22 -3.67
N ASN A 3 20.31 -4.62 -3.05
CA ASN A 3 20.99 -5.87 -3.39
C ASN A 3 20.13 -7.07 -2.99
N ASP A 4 19.46 -7.00 -1.84
CA ASP A 4 18.54 -8.04 -1.39
C ASP A 4 17.34 -8.16 -2.32
N VAL A 5 16.78 -7.02 -2.77
CA VAL A 5 15.70 -6.99 -3.75
C VAL A 5 16.14 -7.64 -5.06
N ASN A 6 17.30 -7.28 -5.58
CA ASN A 6 17.81 -7.85 -6.82
C ASN A 6 17.99 -9.38 -6.70
N ARG A 7 18.53 -9.89 -5.57
CA ARG A 7 18.63 -11.33 -5.31
C ARG A 7 17.27 -11.99 -5.26
N MET A 8 16.29 -11.38 -4.58
CA MET A 8 14.92 -11.89 -4.50
C MET A 8 14.30 -12.02 -5.90
N ILE A 9 14.36 -10.97 -6.72
CA ILE A 9 13.84 -10.95 -8.08
C ILE A 9 14.54 -12.03 -8.94
N GLN A 10 15.87 -12.09 -8.89
CA GLN A 10 16.64 -13.10 -9.61
C GLN A 10 16.23 -14.53 -9.20
N THR A 11 16.14 -14.79 -7.90
CA THR A 11 15.74 -16.10 -7.38
C THR A 11 14.34 -16.49 -7.85
N ALA A 12 13.38 -15.55 -7.76
CA ALA A 12 12.01 -15.77 -8.20
C ALA A 12 11.96 -16.07 -9.71
N THR A 13 12.65 -15.27 -10.53
CA THR A 13 12.69 -15.46 -11.97
C THR A 13 13.37 -16.78 -12.37
N GLN A 14 14.47 -17.16 -11.69
CA GLN A 14 15.15 -18.46 -11.93
C GLN A 14 14.26 -19.65 -11.58
N HIS A 15 13.44 -19.53 -10.53
CA HIS A 15 12.62 -20.64 -10.06
C HIS A 15 11.28 -20.76 -10.79
N PHE A 16 10.64 -19.63 -11.11
CA PHE A 16 9.28 -19.58 -11.66
C PHE A 16 9.23 -19.12 -13.13
N GLY A 17 10.36 -18.75 -13.72
CA GLY A 17 10.47 -18.29 -15.10
C GLY A 17 10.21 -16.79 -15.27
N LYS A 18 9.17 -16.26 -14.65
CA LYS A 18 8.81 -14.84 -14.75
C LYS A 18 8.09 -14.34 -13.50
N ILE A 19 7.98 -13.01 -13.39
CA ILE A 19 7.13 -12.30 -12.45
C ILE A 19 6.08 -11.56 -13.28
N ASP A 20 4.82 -11.66 -12.91
CA ASP A 20 3.70 -10.97 -13.58
C ASP A 20 3.11 -9.86 -12.70
N ILE A 21 3.18 -10.03 -11.38
CA ILE A 21 2.51 -9.16 -10.42
C ILE A 21 3.47 -8.83 -9.27
N VAL A 22 3.50 -7.56 -8.90
CA VAL A 22 4.18 -7.06 -7.70
C VAL A 22 3.19 -6.43 -6.77
N ILE A 23 3.20 -6.86 -5.50
CA ILE A 23 2.40 -6.26 -4.43
C ILE A 23 3.34 -5.65 -3.40
N ASN A 24 3.40 -4.31 -3.36
CA ASN A 24 4.16 -3.55 -2.38
C ASN A 24 3.32 -3.44 -1.08
N ASN A 25 3.35 -4.49 -0.29
CA ASN A 25 2.58 -4.60 0.96
C ASN A 25 3.44 -4.43 2.22
N ALA A 26 4.76 -4.67 2.13
CA ALA A 26 5.64 -4.65 3.28
C ALA A 26 5.56 -3.32 4.05
N LEU A 27 5.41 -3.42 5.37
CA LEU A 27 5.37 -2.29 6.29
C LEU A 27 6.48 -2.48 7.33
N VAL A 28 7.32 -1.46 7.50
CA VAL A 28 8.46 -1.54 8.41
C VAL A 28 8.15 -0.82 9.72
N GLY A 29 8.16 -1.59 10.83
CA GLY A 29 8.25 -1.07 12.18
C GLY A 29 7.10 -0.17 12.64
N PHE A 30 5.92 -0.21 12.00
CA PHE A 30 4.79 0.63 12.35
C PHE A 30 3.67 -0.15 13.06
N LYS A 31 3.15 0.45 14.15
CA LYS A 31 1.95 -0.01 14.86
C LYS A 31 1.06 1.17 15.21
N PHE A 32 -0.24 0.95 15.17
CA PHE A 32 -1.23 1.94 15.62
C PHE A 32 -1.31 1.94 17.15
N ASP A 33 -0.26 2.42 17.82
CA ASP A 33 -0.17 2.52 19.28
C ASP A 33 -0.31 3.99 19.73
N PRO A 34 -1.43 4.37 20.33
CA PRO A 34 -1.65 5.74 20.81
C PRO A 34 -0.62 6.21 21.82
N ASN A 35 -0.01 5.27 22.59
CA ASN A 35 1.01 5.60 23.60
C ASN A 35 2.39 5.92 22.98
N GLN A 36 2.61 5.51 21.74
CA GLN A 36 3.86 5.77 21.00
C GLN A 36 3.69 6.87 19.94
N GLN A 37 2.46 7.37 19.77
CA GLN A 37 2.18 8.42 18.81
C GLN A 37 2.82 9.73 19.29
N LYS A 38 3.69 10.30 18.46
CA LYS A 38 4.30 11.61 18.70
C LYS A 38 3.42 12.73 18.14
N SER A 39 3.34 13.84 18.87
CA SER A 39 2.79 15.08 18.30
C SER A 39 3.76 15.66 17.26
N PHE A 40 3.26 16.48 16.33
CA PHE A 40 4.11 17.04 15.27
C PHE A 40 5.31 17.82 15.80
N LYS A 41 5.16 18.51 16.94
CA LYS A 41 6.25 19.27 17.59
C LYS A 41 7.38 18.37 18.13
N ASP A 42 7.10 17.10 18.39
CA ASP A 42 8.04 16.14 19.00
C ASP A 42 8.60 15.15 17.96
N LEU A 43 8.09 15.19 16.71
CA LEU A 43 8.61 14.38 15.61
C LEU A 43 9.97 14.89 15.14
N THR A 44 10.84 13.95 14.81
CA THR A 44 12.11 14.24 14.16
C THR A 44 12.06 13.93 12.67
N TRP A 45 13.03 14.46 11.93
CA TRP A 45 13.17 14.08 10.52
C TRP A 45 13.53 12.61 10.34
N GLU A 46 14.23 12.03 11.30
CA GLU A 46 14.58 10.60 11.35
C GLU A 46 13.35 9.72 11.43
N ASP A 47 12.33 10.12 12.21
CA ASP A 47 11.03 9.40 12.26
C ASP A 47 10.38 9.36 10.85
N TYR A 48 10.33 10.52 10.16
CA TYR A 48 9.85 10.59 8.78
C TYR A 48 10.69 9.73 7.82
N GLN A 49 12.01 9.85 7.90
CA GLN A 49 12.93 9.15 7.02
C GLN A 49 12.81 7.63 7.18
N GLN A 50 12.59 7.15 8.40
CA GLN A 50 12.37 5.73 8.67
C GLN A 50 11.13 5.21 7.93
N GLN A 51 10.00 5.93 8.02
CA GLN A 51 8.76 5.54 7.34
C GLN A 51 8.86 5.69 5.81
N LEU A 52 9.48 6.75 5.32
CA LEU A 52 9.76 6.92 3.89
C LEU A 52 10.65 5.80 3.35
N ASN A 53 11.69 5.42 4.08
CA ASN A 53 12.59 4.33 3.69
C ASN A 53 11.87 2.97 3.71
N GLY A 54 11.08 2.69 4.74
CA GLY A 54 10.36 1.43 4.86
C GLY A 54 9.24 1.27 3.84
N THR A 55 8.52 2.34 3.54
CA THR A 55 7.34 2.31 2.66
C THR A 55 7.69 2.67 1.22
N LEU A 56 8.13 3.91 1.00
CA LEU A 56 8.29 4.44 -0.37
C LEU A 56 9.56 3.91 -1.05
N LYS A 57 10.71 3.95 -0.37
CA LYS A 57 11.96 3.41 -0.92
C LYS A 57 11.89 1.89 -1.10
N GLY A 58 11.19 1.18 -0.21
CA GLY A 58 10.93 -0.25 -0.36
C GLY A 58 10.17 -0.55 -1.66
N ALA A 59 9.05 0.12 -1.87
CA ALA A 59 8.26 0.01 -3.09
C ALA A 59 9.04 0.42 -4.35
N PHE A 60 9.81 1.51 -4.29
CA PHE A 60 10.70 1.95 -5.37
C PHE A 60 11.70 0.87 -5.75
N ASN A 61 12.41 0.29 -4.79
CA ASN A 61 13.42 -0.73 -5.06
C ASN A 61 12.83 -1.96 -5.76
N VAL A 62 11.71 -2.49 -5.27
CA VAL A 62 11.06 -3.67 -5.83
C VAL A 62 10.53 -3.35 -7.23
N THR A 63 9.76 -2.27 -7.36
CA THR A 63 9.15 -1.87 -8.63
C THR A 63 10.22 -1.66 -9.70
N GLN A 64 11.24 -0.85 -9.42
CA GLN A 64 12.30 -0.57 -10.40
C GLN A 64 13.05 -1.83 -10.85
N SER A 65 13.17 -2.84 -9.96
CA SER A 65 13.88 -4.09 -10.31
C SER A 65 13.11 -4.97 -11.27
N VAL A 66 11.77 -4.90 -11.31
CA VAL A 66 10.94 -5.72 -12.21
C VAL A 66 10.61 -5.04 -13.52
N ILE A 67 10.71 -3.71 -13.61
CA ILE A 67 10.34 -2.95 -14.81
C ILE A 67 11.00 -3.47 -16.09
N PRO A 68 12.32 -3.79 -16.16
CA PRO A 68 12.91 -4.29 -17.38
C PRO A 68 12.21 -5.56 -17.90
N GLN A 69 11.88 -6.50 -16.99
CA GLN A 69 11.16 -7.71 -17.34
C GLN A 69 9.73 -7.42 -17.80
N PHE A 70 9.01 -6.54 -17.12
CA PHE A 70 7.64 -6.16 -17.48
C PHE A 70 7.57 -5.47 -18.86
N ILE A 71 8.55 -4.63 -19.19
CA ILE A 71 8.66 -4.01 -20.52
C ILE A 71 8.92 -5.07 -21.59
N GLU A 72 9.82 -6.02 -21.35
CA GLU A 72 10.08 -7.13 -22.28
C GLU A 72 8.85 -8.00 -22.48
N GLN A 73 8.11 -8.28 -21.41
CA GLN A 73 6.86 -9.06 -21.45
C GLN A 73 5.69 -8.29 -22.11
N GLN A 74 5.77 -6.96 -22.25
CA GLN A 74 4.65 -6.08 -22.63
C GLN A 74 3.44 -6.29 -21.71
N SER A 75 3.68 -6.58 -20.46
CA SER A 75 2.66 -6.87 -19.45
C SER A 75 3.26 -6.81 -18.05
N GLY A 76 2.48 -6.34 -17.07
CA GLY A 76 2.84 -6.36 -15.66
C GLY A 76 1.78 -5.65 -14.82
N CYS A 77 1.69 -6.04 -13.57
CA CYS A 77 0.77 -5.42 -12.62
C CYS A 77 1.51 -5.02 -11.34
N ILE A 78 1.39 -3.75 -10.95
CA ILE A 78 1.99 -3.21 -9.74
C ILE A 78 0.86 -2.71 -8.83
N ILE A 79 0.79 -3.25 -7.61
CA ILE A 79 -0.21 -2.85 -6.62
C ILE A 79 0.50 -2.43 -5.34
N SER A 80 0.23 -1.22 -4.85
CA SER A 80 0.75 -0.73 -3.58
C SER A 80 -0.34 -0.64 -2.53
N ILE A 81 -0.04 -1.05 -1.30
CA ILE A 81 -1.00 -0.95 -0.19
C ILE A 81 -0.87 0.41 0.48
N GLY A 82 -1.91 1.22 0.32
CA GLY A 82 -2.07 2.56 0.89
C GLY A 82 -2.82 2.58 2.22
N THR A 83 -3.35 3.76 2.56
CA THR A 83 -4.20 4.00 3.73
C THR A 83 -5.21 5.09 3.42
N ASN A 84 -6.40 5.03 4.00
CA ASN A 84 -7.39 6.11 3.90
C ASN A 84 -7.05 7.33 4.79
N LEU A 85 -6.06 7.23 5.68
CA LEU A 85 -5.69 8.32 6.59
C LEU A 85 -5.21 9.59 5.88
N TYR A 86 -4.73 9.49 4.64
CA TYR A 86 -4.34 10.69 3.89
C TYR A 86 -5.56 11.52 3.47
N GLN A 87 -6.73 10.89 3.31
CA GLN A 87 -8.00 11.54 2.97
C GLN A 87 -8.76 11.97 4.23
N ASN A 88 -8.74 11.12 5.27
CA ASN A 88 -9.44 11.34 6.52
C ASN A 88 -8.52 11.04 7.73
N PRO A 89 -7.69 12.02 8.15
CA PRO A 89 -6.67 11.84 9.19
C PRO A 89 -7.30 11.87 10.59
N VAL A 90 -8.20 10.93 10.89
CA VAL A 90 -8.87 10.80 12.21
C VAL A 90 -7.88 10.56 13.36
N VAL A 91 -6.71 10.02 13.03
CA VAL A 91 -5.56 9.89 13.95
C VAL A 91 -4.31 10.37 13.23
N PRO A 92 -3.57 11.35 13.80
CA PRO A 92 -2.46 12.00 13.12
C PRO A 92 -1.15 11.21 13.24
N TYR A 93 -1.04 10.11 12.50
CA TYR A 93 0.23 9.40 12.27
C TYR A 93 0.95 10.05 11.09
N HIS A 94 1.63 11.16 11.36
CA HIS A 94 2.17 12.07 10.36
C HIS A 94 3.12 11.41 9.37
N GLU A 95 4.17 10.75 9.87
CA GLU A 95 5.22 10.12 9.09
C GLU A 95 4.68 8.95 8.28
N TYR A 96 3.85 8.11 8.88
CA TYR A 96 3.19 6.97 8.23
C TYR A 96 2.26 7.43 7.12
N THR A 97 1.36 8.37 7.43
CA THR A 97 0.39 8.89 6.46
C THR A 97 1.08 9.55 5.28
N THR A 98 2.14 10.34 5.53
CA THR A 98 2.93 10.98 4.47
C THR A 98 3.61 9.94 3.58
N ALA A 99 4.25 8.92 4.17
CA ALA A 99 4.90 7.86 3.40
C ALA A 99 3.91 7.07 2.54
N LYS A 100 2.73 6.76 3.07
CA LYS A 100 1.66 6.06 2.34
C LYS A 100 1.03 6.95 1.25
N ALA A 101 0.82 8.23 1.51
CA ALA A 101 0.36 9.19 0.49
C ALA A 101 1.34 9.32 -0.67
N GLY A 102 2.65 9.26 -0.39
CA GLY A 102 3.70 9.25 -1.42
C GLY A 102 3.56 8.12 -2.44
N LEU A 103 3.02 6.97 -2.04
CA LEU A 103 2.76 5.85 -2.95
C LEU A 103 1.75 6.21 -4.05
N ILE A 104 0.83 7.15 -3.82
CA ILE A 104 -0.17 7.56 -4.81
C ILE A 104 0.52 8.31 -5.96
N GLY A 105 1.34 9.32 -5.62
CA GLY A 105 2.11 10.05 -6.62
C GLY A 105 3.09 9.13 -7.37
N PHE A 106 3.80 8.27 -6.64
CA PHE A 106 4.68 7.25 -7.19
C PHE A 106 3.95 6.35 -8.20
N THR A 107 2.81 5.79 -7.83
CA THR A 107 2.00 4.90 -8.66
C THR A 107 1.46 5.59 -9.92
N ARG A 108 0.98 6.84 -9.80
CA ARG A 108 0.45 7.60 -10.95
C ARG A 108 1.51 7.90 -11.99
N ASN A 109 2.72 8.25 -11.57
CA ASN A 109 3.82 8.48 -12.50
C ASN A 109 4.21 7.17 -13.23
N ILE A 110 4.28 6.06 -12.53
CA ILE A 110 4.54 4.74 -13.13
C ILE A 110 3.45 4.37 -14.12
N ALA A 111 2.17 4.53 -13.76
CA ALA A 111 1.05 4.25 -14.65
C ALA A 111 1.12 5.10 -15.95
N ALA A 112 1.44 6.38 -15.82
CA ALA A 112 1.56 7.29 -16.96
C ALA A 112 2.73 6.93 -17.88
N GLU A 113 3.88 6.55 -17.33
CA GLU A 113 5.08 6.21 -18.09
C GLU A 113 4.99 4.83 -18.73
N LEU A 114 4.54 3.83 -17.97
CA LEU A 114 4.65 2.43 -18.34
C LEU A 114 3.38 1.83 -18.95
N GLY A 115 2.27 2.54 -18.96
CA GLY A 115 1.01 2.09 -19.55
C GLY A 115 1.14 1.71 -21.04
N GLN A 116 2.04 2.37 -21.78
CA GLN A 116 2.35 2.04 -23.19
C GLN A 116 2.88 0.62 -23.40
N TYR A 117 3.39 -0.01 -22.33
CA TYR A 117 3.89 -1.40 -22.34
C TYR A 117 2.88 -2.39 -21.76
N GLY A 118 1.61 -2.02 -21.62
CA GLY A 118 0.59 -2.88 -21.02
C GLY A 118 0.76 -3.10 -19.52
N ILE A 119 1.51 -2.23 -18.83
CA ILE A 119 1.76 -2.32 -17.40
C ILE A 119 0.74 -1.46 -16.66
N THR A 120 0.04 -2.05 -15.69
CA THR A 120 -0.86 -1.33 -14.79
C THR A 120 -0.19 -1.06 -13.44
N ALA A 121 -0.50 0.08 -12.84
CA ALA A 121 -0.06 0.42 -11.50
C ALA A 121 -1.19 1.08 -10.71
N ASN A 122 -1.54 0.53 -9.54
CA ASN A 122 -2.65 1.02 -8.71
C ASN A 122 -2.29 0.99 -7.22
N VAL A 123 -3.04 1.73 -6.43
CA VAL A 123 -3.00 1.69 -4.96
C VAL A 123 -4.33 1.13 -4.44
N VAL A 124 -4.27 0.27 -3.44
CA VAL A 124 -5.43 -0.13 -2.63
C VAL A 124 -5.24 0.43 -1.23
N SER A 125 -6.10 1.36 -0.84
CA SER A 125 -6.05 2.02 0.46
C SER A 125 -7.07 1.38 1.41
N GLY A 126 -6.57 0.72 2.46
CA GLY A 126 -7.42 0.22 3.55
C GLY A 126 -7.72 1.30 4.57
N GLY A 127 -8.80 1.11 5.33
CA GLY A 127 -9.03 1.76 6.61
C GLY A 127 -8.35 1.00 7.76
N LEU A 128 -8.86 1.18 8.99
CA LEU A 128 -8.49 0.31 10.10
C LEU A 128 -8.95 -1.12 9.77
N LEU A 129 -8.03 -2.08 9.80
CA LEU A 129 -8.32 -3.49 9.50
C LEU A 129 -8.33 -4.33 10.78
N LYS A 130 -9.33 -5.18 10.91
CA LYS A 130 -9.45 -6.12 12.03
C LYS A 130 -9.06 -7.53 11.53
N THR A 131 -8.04 -8.18 12.03
CA THR A 131 -6.93 -7.83 12.91
C THR A 131 -5.63 -8.00 12.14
N THR A 132 -4.71 -7.07 12.28
CA THR A 132 -3.37 -7.13 11.69
C THR A 132 -2.33 -6.87 12.78
N ASP A 133 -1.07 -7.15 12.51
CA ASP A 133 0.02 -6.79 13.44
C ASP A 133 0.04 -5.28 13.73
N ALA A 134 -0.28 -4.45 12.73
CA ALA A 134 -0.35 -3.01 12.91
C ALA A 134 -1.50 -2.57 13.83
N SER A 135 -2.64 -3.28 13.82
CA SER A 135 -3.82 -3.00 14.65
C SER A 135 -3.92 -3.85 15.92
N ALA A 136 -2.88 -4.63 16.25
CA ALA A 136 -2.91 -5.60 17.36
C ALA A 136 -3.21 -4.97 18.73
N VAL A 137 -2.84 -3.70 18.93
CA VAL A 137 -3.09 -2.97 20.18
C VAL A 137 -4.39 -2.14 20.17
N THR A 138 -5.16 -2.18 19.08
CA THR A 138 -6.44 -1.49 18.95
C THR A 138 -7.50 -2.22 19.79
N THR A 139 -8.19 -1.49 20.67
CA THR A 139 -9.20 -2.08 21.56
C THR A 139 -10.52 -2.37 20.84
N PRO A 140 -11.35 -3.31 21.36
CA PRO A 140 -12.67 -3.59 20.82
C PRO A 140 -13.56 -2.34 20.68
N GLU A 141 -13.50 -1.43 21.64
CA GLU A 141 -14.31 -0.20 21.68
C GLU A 141 -13.96 0.72 20.49
N VAL A 142 -12.69 0.79 20.11
CA VAL A 142 -12.25 1.56 18.93
C VAL A 142 -12.77 0.91 17.66
N PHE A 143 -12.72 -0.41 17.53
CA PHE A 143 -13.31 -1.11 16.38
C PHE A 143 -14.82 -0.87 16.29
N ASP A 144 -15.53 -0.93 17.42
CA ASP A 144 -16.98 -0.70 17.48
C ASP A 144 -17.33 0.75 17.10
N LEU A 145 -16.56 1.73 17.58
CA LEU A 145 -16.73 3.13 17.21
C LEU A 145 -16.57 3.34 15.68
N ILE A 146 -15.51 2.79 15.11
CA ILE A 146 -15.28 2.89 13.65
C ILE A 146 -16.41 2.18 12.89
N ALA A 147 -16.83 1.00 13.32
CA ALA A 147 -17.96 0.30 12.70
C ALA A 147 -19.25 1.14 12.73
N GLN A 148 -19.53 1.83 13.84
CA GLN A 148 -20.73 2.68 13.96
C GLN A 148 -20.70 3.90 13.02
N THR A 149 -19.53 4.43 12.72
CA THR A 149 -19.36 5.57 11.80
C THR A 149 -19.25 5.17 10.34
N THR A 150 -18.96 3.90 10.07
CA THR A 150 -18.82 3.37 8.71
C THR A 150 -20.19 3.05 8.09
N PRO A 151 -20.48 3.44 6.84
CA PRO A 151 -21.73 3.14 6.15
C PRO A 151 -22.09 1.65 6.14
N LEU A 152 -21.15 0.74 5.92
CA LEU A 152 -21.36 -0.69 5.97
C LEU A 152 -21.51 -1.26 7.40
N ARG A 153 -21.45 -0.41 8.44
CA ARG A 153 -21.59 -0.78 9.86
C ARG A 153 -20.63 -1.90 10.30
N LYS A 154 -19.48 -1.99 9.67
CA LYS A 154 -18.42 -2.94 10.01
C LYS A 154 -17.04 -2.33 9.78
N VAL A 155 -16.07 -2.81 10.53
CA VAL A 155 -14.65 -2.61 10.20
C VAL A 155 -14.26 -3.62 9.12
N THR A 156 -13.56 -3.17 8.10
CA THR A 156 -13.08 -4.05 7.03
C THR A 156 -11.99 -5.00 7.54
N SER A 157 -11.93 -6.16 6.93
CA SER A 157 -10.94 -7.19 7.21
C SER A 157 -9.76 -7.10 6.22
N PRO A 158 -8.61 -7.72 6.52
CA PRO A 158 -7.55 -7.91 5.54
C PRO A 158 -8.03 -8.60 4.26
N GLN A 159 -9.01 -9.52 4.38
CA GLN A 159 -9.59 -10.21 3.23
C GLN A 159 -10.37 -9.27 2.30
N ASP A 160 -11.07 -8.27 2.84
CA ASP A 160 -11.78 -7.28 2.02
C ASP A 160 -10.78 -6.51 1.14
N VAL A 161 -9.62 -6.13 1.69
CA VAL A 161 -8.53 -5.48 0.94
C VAL A 161 -7.90 -6.44 -0.06
N ALA A 162 -7.61 -7.68 0.36
CA ALA A 162 -7.01 -8.70 -0.49
C ALA A 162 -7.89 -9.03 -1.71
N ASN A 163 -9.23 -9.05 -1.57
CA ASN A 163 -10.15 -9.27 -2.67
C ASN A 163 -10.03 -8.19 -3.75
N MET A 164 -9.84 -6.91 -3.36
CA MET A 164 -9.59 -5.82 -4.31
C MET A 164 -8.22 -5.99 -4.98
N VAL A 165 -7.20 -6.41 -4.24
CA VAL A 165 -5.87 -6.70 -4.81
C VAL A 165 -5.96 -7.82 -5.85
N VAL A 166 -6.70 -8.91 -5.56
CA VAL A 166 -6.91 -10.02 -6.49
C VAL A 166 -7.64 -9.54 -7.76
N TYR A 167 -8.67 -8.70 -7.63
CA TYR A 167 -9.35 -8.11 -8.78
C TYR A 167 -8.38 -7.28 -9.63
N LEU A 168 -7.60 -6.38 -9.03
CA LEU A 168 -6.63 -5.55 -9.78
C LEU A 168 -5.50 -6.35 -10.41
N ALA A 169 -5.20 -7.54 -9.88
CA ALA A 169 -4.19 -8.46 -10.40
C ALA A 169 -4.73 -9.37 -11.53
N SER A 170 -6.03 -9.31 -11.81
CA SER A 170 -6.68 -10.14 -12.82
C SER A 170 -6.84 -9.42 -14.15
N ASP A 171 -7.13 -10.18 -15.20
CA ASP A 171 -7.36 -9.65 -16.55
C ASP A 171 -8.58 -8.74 -16.64
N GLU A 172 -9.55 -8.90 -15.75
CA GLU A 172 -10.76 -8.08 -15.68
C GLU A 172 -10.44 -6.62 -15.33
N ALA A 173 -9.32 -6.39 -14.67
CA ALA A 173 -8.88 -5.05 -14.26
C ALA A 173 -7.86 -4.39 -15.22
N ARG A 174 -7.59 -4.98 -16.39
CA ARG A 174 -6.57 -4.46 -17.34
C ARG A 174 -6.83 -3.02 -17.84
N GLY A 175 -8.05 -2.53 -17.71
CA GLY A 175 -8.42 -1.14 -18.01
C GLY A 175 -8.24 -0.18 -16.82
N VAL A 176 -7.77 -0.67 -15.66
CA VAL A 176 -7.65 0.12 -14.42
C VAL A 176 -6.18 0.39 -14.13
N THR A 177 -5.75 1.64 -14.26
CA THR A 177 -4.38 2.05 -13.93
C THR A 177 -4.34 3.47 -13.36
N GLY A 178 -3.35 3.80 -12.54
CA GLY A 178 -3.18 5.11 -11.90
C GLY A 178 -4.19 5.41 -10.79
N GLN A 179 -4.98 4.44 -10.37
CA GLN A 179 -6.06 4.64 -9.41
C GLN A 179 -5.59 4.39 -7.97
N ASN A 180 -6.26 5.09 -7.05
CA ASN A 180 -6.26 4.74 -5.64
C ASN A 180 -7.66 4.30 -5.25
N ILE A 181 -7.84 3.04 -4.95
CA ILE A 181 -9.14 2.45 -4.59
C ILE A 181 -9.21 2.25 -3.10
N THR A 182 -10.17 2.92 -2.46
CA THR A 182 -10.35 2.85 -1.01
C THR A 182 -11.28 1.69 -0.65
N VAL A 183 -10.83 0.83 0.27
CA VAL A 183 -11.57 -0.35 0.79
C VAL A 183 -11.68 -0.20 2.29
N ASP A 184 -12.67 0.56 2.77
CA ASP A 184 -12.86 0.90 4.17
C ASP A 184 -14.33 0.89 4.62
N GLY A 185 -15.20 0.25 3.83
CA GLY A 185 -16.63 0.17 4.11
C GLY A 185 -17.40 1.47 3.89
N GLY A 186 -16.80 2.43 3.16
CA GLY A 186 -17.38 3.72 2.87
C GLY A 186 -17.11 4.78 3.95
N LEU A 187 -16.17 4.49 4.89
CA LEU A 187 -15.77 5.47 5.91
C LEU A 187 -15.20 6.75 5.28
N THR A 188 -14.49 6.59 4.17
CA THR A 188 -13.94 7.69 3.38
C THR A 188 -14.58 7.68 2.00
N MET A 189 -15.18 8.80 1.61
CA MET A 189 -15.78 9.00 0.28
C MET A 189 -15.05 10.14 -0.43
N ASN A 190 -14.73 9.96 -1.71
CA ASN A 190 -14.11 10.95 -2.59
C ASN A 190 -15.19 11.68 -3.41
#